data_45d0f3d50550857edf7faafbc7c9a9d6
#
_entry.id   45d0f3d50550857edf7faafbc7c9a9d6
#
_cell.length_a   1.000
_cell.length_b   1.000
_cell.length_c   1.000
_cell.angle_alpha   90.00
_cell.angle_beta   90.00
_cell.angle_gamma   90.00
#
_symmetry.space_group_name_H-M   'P 1'
#
loop_
_entity.id
_entity.type
_entity.pdbx_description
1 polymer ?
#
loop_
_entity_poly.entity_id
_entity_poly.type
_entity_poly.pdbx_seq_one_letter_code
_entity_poly.pdbx_strand_id
1 'polypeptide(L)'
;LGGGAGYNNITQSFDAPNYQVNGGSYNNVGDALGALNQADQALGNRITNLGDQLQQAFYSTNQRIDDVEKKANAGIAAAMALENAPYIPGKYTYAAGAAYHGGENAIGLTLRKTADNGRWSLTGGVAAGSSGDPSVRVGISGVID
;
A
#
# COMPACT_ATOMS: atom_id res chain seq x y z
N LEU A 1 -36.18 43.66 -6.72
CA LEU A 1 -35.47 43.08 -5.57
C LEU A 1 -35.43 41.55 -5.63
N GLY A 2 -36.35 40.89 -6.30
CA GLY A 2 -36.45 39.42 -6.33
C GLY A 2 -36.93 38.83 -4.99
N GLY A 3 -36.84 37.51 -4.87
CA GLY A 3 -37.22 36.81 -3.65
C GLY A 3 -38.67 36.93 -3.21
N GLY A 4 -39.56 37.37 -4.09
CA GLY A 4 -40.96 37.61 -3.75
C GLY A 4 -41.23 38.96 -3.07
N ALA A 5 -40.25 39.85 -3.00
CA ALA A 5 -40.43 41.17 -2.42
C ALA A 5 -41.46 41.99 -3.23
N GLY A 6 -42.36 42.67 -2.52
CA GLY A 6 -43.38 43.49 -3.17
C GLY A 6 -44.06 44.41 -2.19
N TYR A 7 -45.00 45.22 -2.75
CA TYR A 7 -45.86 46.05 -1.93
C TYR A 7 -47.29 45.53 -2.01
N ASN A 8 -47.83 45.24 -0.85
CA ASN A 8 -49.21 44.78 -0.72
C ASN A 8 -50.16 45.96 -0.53
N ASN A 9 -50.92 46.29 -1.55
CA ASN A 9 -51.87 47.42 -1.53
C ASN A 9 -53.03 47.21 -0.54
N ILE A 10 -53.37 45.97 -0.21
CA ILE A 10 -54.47 45.65 0.70
C ILE A 10 -54.07 45.92 2.12
N THR A 11 -52.87 45.41 2.53
CA THR A 11 -52.32 45.59 3.88
C THR A 11 -51.53 46.88 4.04
N GLN A 12 -51.26 47.58 2.92
CA GLN A 12 -50.44 48.78 2.89
C GLN A 12 -49.05 48.59 3.47
N SER A 13 -48.44 47.41 3.21
CA SER A 13 -47.11 47.04 3.75
C SER A 13 -46.25 46.44 2.65
N PHE A 14 -44.94 46.44 2.88
CA PHE A 14 -43.99 45.77 2.03
C PHE A 14 -43.82 44.29 2.47
N ASP A 15 -43.86 43.42 1.51
CA ASP A 15 -43.48 42.03 1.72
C ASP A 15 -41.96 41.91 1.56
N ALA A 16 -41.31 41.38 2.60
CA ALA A 16 -39.86 41.16 2.59
C ALA A 16 -39.50 40.04 1.61
N PRO A 17 -38.36 40.13 0.95
CA PRO A 17 -37.87 39.03 0.13
C PRO A 17 -37.53 37.81 0.95
N ASN A 18 -37.58 36.66 0.31
CA ASN A 18 -37.11 35.42 0.87
C ASN A 18 -36.11 34.77 -0.09
N TYR A 19 -34.85 34.68 0.33
CA TYR A 19 -33.79 34.08 -0.43
C TYR A 19 -33.40 32.73 0.22
N GLN A 20 -33.29 31.70 -0.61
CA GLN A 20 -32.89 30.38 -0.14
C GLN A 20 -31.41 30.16 -0.42
N VAL A 21 -30.63 29.86 0.65
CA VAL A 21 -29.20 29.50 0.53
C VAL A 21 -28.93 28.29 1.42
N ASN A 22 -28.51 27.19 0.83
CA ASN A 22 -28.18 25.96 1.55
C ASN A 22 -29.25 25.48 2.53
N GLY A 23 -30.54 25.60 2.15
CA GLY A 23 -31.68 25.21 3.00
C GLY A 23 -32.05 26.25 4.07
N GLY A 24 -31.33 27.33 4.19
CA GLY A 24 -31.68 28.46 5.05
C GLY A 24 -32.47 29.53 4.29
N SER A 25 -33.36 30.24 5.02
CA SER A 25 -34.16 31.34 4.47
C SER A 25 -33.66 32.70 5.01
N TYR A 26 -33.45 33.64 4.13
CA TYR A 26 -32.93 34.98 4.45
C TYR A 26 -33.84 36.07 3.86
N ASN A 27 -34.09 37.09 4.63
CA ASN A 27 -35.01 38.17 4.25
C ASN A 27 -34.32 39.40 3.68
N ASN A 28 -33.03 39.38 3.49
CA ASN A 28 -32.25 40.43 2.86
C ASN A 28 -31.07 39.85 2.07
N VAL A 29 -30.59 40.63 1.12
CA VAL A 29 -29.49 40.23 0.22
C VAL A 29 -28.17 40.09 1.00
N GLY A 30 -27.90 40.93 1.97
CA GLY A 30 -26.66 40.92 2.74
C GLY A 30 -26.48 39.62 3.47
N ASP A 31 -27.50 39.18 4.21
CA ASP A 31 -27.44 37.90 4.96
C ASP A 31 -27.37 36.69 4.04
N ALA A 32 -28.13 36.74 2.92
CA ALA A 32 -28.06 35.68 1.91
C ALA A 32 -26.66 35.54 1.31
N LEU A 33 -26.02 36.66 0.96
CA LEU A 33 -24.66 36.69 0.43
C LEU A 33 -23.65 36.24 1.50
N GLY A 34 -23.82 36.64 2.76
CA GLY A 34 -23.00 36.19 3.87
C GLY A 34 -23.06 34.68 4.04
N ALA A 35 -24.25 34.11 3.99
CA ALA A 35 -24.44 32.65 4.08
C ALA A 35 -23.78 31.92 2.90
N LEU A 36 -23.93 32.48 1.69
CA LEU A 36 -23.30 31.91 0.48
C LEU A 36 -21.77 31.95 0.59
N ASN A 37 -21.22 33.07 1.06
CA ASN A 37 -19.78 33.23 1.25
C ASN A 37 -19.22 32.23 2.27
N GLN A 38 -19.92 32.01 3.38
CA GLN A 38 -19.53 31.01 4.38
C GLN A 38 -19.56 29.59 3.82
N ALA A 39 -20.60 29.26 3.04
CA ALA A 39 -20.69 27.97 2.38
C ALA A 39 -19.54 27.76 1.39
N ASP A 40 -19.19 28.80 0.64
CA ASP A 40 -18.10 28.77 -0.32
C ASP A 40 -16.75 28.57 0.36
N GLN A 41 -16.50 29.27 1.47
CA GLN A 41 -15.28 29.08 2.25
C GLN A 41 -15.20 27.66 2.85
N ALA A 42 -16.30 27.14 3.39
CA ALA A 42 -16.36 25.79 3.90
C ALA A 42 -16.06 24.76 2.80
N LEU A 43 -16.60 24.96 1.61
CA LEU A 43 -16.33 24.10 0.45
C LEU A 43 -14.86 24.17 0.03
N GLY A 44 -14.26 25.35 0.00
CA GLY A 44 -12.83 25.54 -0.28
C GLY A 44 -11.95 24.80 0.71
N ASN A 45 -12.26 24.86 2.00
CA ASN A 45 -11.54 24.15 3.03
C ASN A 45 -11.64 22.62 2.87
N ARG A 46 -12.83 22.13 2.51
CA ARG A 46 -13.05 20.71 2.24
C ARG A 46 -12.25 20.23 1.04
N ILE A 47 -12.18 21.04 -0.02
CA ILE A 47 -11.38 20.73 -1.21
C ILE A 47 -9.89 20.66 -0.85
N THR A 48 -9.39 21.61 -0.08
CA THR A 48 -7.99 21.62 0.38
C THR A 48 -7.68 20.38 1.21
N ASN A 49 -8.52 20.03 2.19
CA ASN A 49 -8.35 18.84 3.01
C ASN A 49 -8.37 17.55 2.19
N LEU A 50 -9.26 17.46 1.22
CA LEU A 50 -9.33 16.31 0.32
C LEU A 50 -8.06 16.19 -0.52
N GLY A 51 -7.53 17.29 -1.04
CA GLY A 51 -6.26 17.33 -1.76
C GLY A 51 -5.10 16.84 -0.92
N ASP A 52 -5.01 17.29 0.33
CA ASP A 52 -3.97 16.86 1.27
C ASP A 52 -4.08 15.37 1.59
N GLN A 53 -5.28 14.85 1.80
CA GLN A 53 -5.52 13.43 2.04
C GLN A 53 -5.12 12.57 0.84
N LEU A 54 -5.42 13.03 -0.38
CA LEU A 54 -5.03 12.35 -1.61
C LEU A 54 -3.51 12.30 -1.77
N GLN A 55 -2.80 13.41 -1.50
CA GLN A 55 -1.34 13.43 -1.55
C GLN A 55 -0.73 12.44 -0.56
N GLN A 56 -1.24 12.40 0.67
CA GLN A 56 -0.77 11.45 1.68
C GLN A 56 -1.04 10.00 1.26
N ALA A 57 -2.21 9.73 0.69
CA ALA A 57 -2.56 8.40 0.20
C ALA A 57 -1.65 7.96 -0.94
N PHE A 58 -1.34 8.81 -1.91
CA PHE A 58 -0.41 8.52 -2.99
C PHE A 58 1.01 8.27 -2.49
N TYR A 59 1.49 9.10 -1.54
CA TYR A 59 2.81 8.93 -0.96
C TYR A 59 2.92 7.59 -0.22
N SER A 60 1.94 7.26 0.62
CA SER A 60 1.91 5.98 1.35
C SER A 60 1.82 4.78 0.41
N THR A 61 1.02 4.88 -0.65
CA THR A 61 0.88 3.82 -1.65
C THR A 61 2.19 3.61 -2.40
N ASN A 62 2.87 4.67 -2.81
CA ASN A 62 4.16 4.58 -3.49
C ASN A 62 5.23 3.95 -2.60
N GLN A 63 5.27 4.29 -1.31
CA GLN A 63 6.18 3.64 -0.36
C GLN A 63 5.91 2.15 -0.22
N ARG A 64 4.64 1.75 -0.17
CA ARG A 64 4.27 0.33 -0.10
C ARG A 64 4.64 -0.43 -1.36
N ILE A 65 4.51 0.19 -2.52
CA ILE A 65 4.95 -0.41 -3.80
C ILE A 65 6.46 -0.62 -3.80
N ASP A 66 7.24 0.37 -3.36
CA ASP A 66 8.69 0.26 -3.26
C ASP A 66 9.10 -0.85 -2.28
N ASP A 67 8.44 -0.95 -1.13
CA ASP A 67 8.68 -2.01 -0.15
C ASP A 67 8.37 -3.40 -0.70
N VAL A 68 7.26 -3.55 -1.40
CA VAL A 68 6.88 -4.82 -2.05
C VAL A 68 7.92 -5.21 -3.10
N GLU A 69 8.37 -4.27 -3.92
CA GLU A 69 9.40 -4.51 -4.92
C GLU A 69 10.71 -4.97 -4.29
N LYS A 70 11.18 -4.27 -3.25
CA LYS A 70 12.41 -4.64 -2.53
C LYS A 70 12.30 -6.02 -1.90
N LYS A 71 11.21 -6.31 -1.22
CA LYS A 71 10.97 -7.62 -0.60
C LYS A 71 10.87 -8.74 -1.63
N ALA A 72 10.22 -8.50 -2.75
CA ALA A 72 10.13 -9.47 -3.84
C ALA A 72 11.50 -9.75 -4.44
N ASN A 73 12.29 -8.72 -4.73
CA ASN A 73 13.64 -8.86 -5.27
C ASN A 73 14.58 -9.53 -4.28
N ALA A 74 14.48 -9.21 -3.00
CA ALA A 74 15.23 -9.88 -1.94
C ALA A 74 14.87 -11.36 -1.81
N GLY A 75 13.60 -11.71 -1.94
CA GLY A 75 13.14 -13.10 -1.97
C GLY A 75 13.67 -13.88 -3.16
N ILE A 76 13.72 -13.27 -4.33
CA ILE A 76 14.32 -13.86 -5.54
C ILE A 76 15.81 -14.07 -5.33
N ALA A 77 16.53 -13.08 -4.83
CA ALA A 77 17.96 -13.19 -4.52
C ALA A 77 18.22 -14.30 -3.49
N ALA A 78 17.39 -14.40 -2.44
CA ALA A 78 17.48 -15.45 -1.43
C ALA A 78 17.29 -16.85 -2.04
N ALA A 79 16.32 -17.02 -2.92
CA ALA A 79 16.10 -18.29 -3.62
C ALA A 79 17.29 -18.66 -4.52
N MET A 80 17.88 -17.67 -5.19
CA MET A 80 19.06 -17.87 -6.04
C MET A 80 20.31 -18.22 -5.21
N ALA A 81 20.42 -17.74 -3.97
CA ALA A 81 21.55 -18.01 -3.10
C ALA A 81 21.55 -19.43 -2.50
N LEU A 82 20.44 -20.14 -2.60
CA LEU A 82 20.31 -21.52 -2.09
C LEU A 82 20.91 -22.52 -3.09
N GLU A 83 22.20 -22.78 -2.96
CA GLU A 83 22.91 -23.78 -3.74
C GLU A 83 22.63 -25.20 -3.26
N ASN A 84 22.72 -26.15 -4.17
CA ASN A 84 22.61 -27.56 -3.82
C ASN A 84 23.91 -28.06 -3.19
N ALA A 85 23.80 -28.69 -2.02
CA ALA A 85 24.94 -29.35 -1.40
C ALA A 85 25.33 -30.62 -2.17
N PRO A 86 26.64 -31.02 -2.18
CA PRO A 86 27.10 -32.19 -2.90
C PRO A 86 26.40 -33.46 -2.46
N TYR A 87 26.15 -34.36 -3.41
CA TYR A 87 25.61 -35.68 -3.19
C TYR A 87 26.75 -36.65 -2.91
N ILE A 88 26.95 -37.05 -1.63
CA ILE A 88 27.95 -38.03 -1.20
C ILE A 88 27.25 -39.02 -0.29
N PRO A 89 27.15 -40.33 -0.69
CA PRO A 89 26.47 -41.34 0.13
C PRO A 89 27.02 -41.42 1.54
N GLY A 90 26.13 -41.49 2.51
CA GLY A 90 26.45 -41.62 3.94
C GLY A 90 26.97 -40.36 4.62
N LYS A 91 27.11 -39.25 3.90
CA LYS A 91 27.72 -38.04 4.46
C LYS A 91 26.72 -36.89 4.65
N TYR A 92 27.07 -35.99 5.57
CA TYR A 92 26.51 -34.64 5.63
C TYR A 92 27.35 -33.78 4.72
N THR A 93 26.67 -32.99 3.88
CA THR A 93 27.32 -32.02 2.99
C THR A 93 26.67 -30.66 3.13
N TYR A 94 27.39 -29.64 2.76
CA TYR A 94 26.88 -28.27 2.79
C TYR A 94 27.21 -27.52 1.50
N ALA A 95 26.48 -26.47 1.25
CA ALA A 95 26.81 -25.47 0.26
C ALA A 95 26.43 -24.08 0.77
N ALA A 96 27.24 -23.10 0.44
CA ALA A 96 26.95 -21.70 0.72
C ALA A 96 26.95 -20.93 -0.59
N GLY A 97 26.05 -19.99 -0.73
CA GLY A 97 25.91 -19.20 -1.93
C GLY A 97 25.57 -17.75 -1.63
N ALA A 98 25.83 -16.90 -2.60
CA ALA A 98 25.43 -15.51 -2.59
C ALA A 98 24.79 -15.17 -3.93
N ALA A 99 23.85 -14.22 -3.92
CA ALA A 99 23.17 -13.80 -5.13
C ALA A 99 22.81 -12.32 -5.06
N TYR A 100 22.59 -11.75 -6.24
CA TYR A 100 22.13 -10.38 -6.41
C TYR A 100 21.00 -10.36 -7.42
N HIS A 101 19.92 -9.67 -7.09
CA HIS A 101 18.79 -9.49 -8.01
C HIS A 101 18.05 -8.19 -7.70
N GLY A 102 17.85 -7.37 -8.73
CA GLY A 102 17.01 -6.18 -8.63
C GLY A 102 17.42 -5.18 -7.55
N GLY A 103 18.72 -5.00 -7.32
CA GLY A 103 19.24 -4.11 -6.27
C GLY A 103 19.37 -4.76 -4.89
N GLU A 104 18.97 -6.03 -4.74
CA GLU A 104 18.99 -6.73 -3.46
C GLU A 104 20.02 -7.86 -3.47
N ASN A 105 20.72 -8.02 -2.34
CA ASN A 105 21.70 -9.09 -2.13
C ASN A 105 21.13 -10.14 -1.19
N ALA A 106 21.63 -11.38 -1.33
CA ALA A 106 21.28 -12.46 -0.43
C ALA A 106 22.46 -13.41 -0.23
N ILE A 107 22.46 -14.06 0.93
CA ILE A 107 23.34 -15.20 1.25
C ILE A 107 22.48 -16.39 1.62
N GLY A 108 22.96 -17.59 1.30
CA GLY A 108 22.24 -18.83 1.59
C GLY A 108 23.18 -19.92 2.06
N LEU A 109 22.64 -20.82 2.86
CA LEU A 109 23.32 -22.02 3.34
C LEU A 109 22.40 -23.21 3.18
N THR A 110 22.91 -24.30 2.60
CA THR A 110 22.18 -25.54 2.41
C THR A 110 22.95 -26.68 3.08
N LEU A 111 22.22 -27.55 3.78
CA LEU A 111 22.72 -28.81 4.34
C LEU A 111 22.03 -29.98 3.68
N ARG A 112 22.76 -31.05 3.47
CA ARG A 112 22.25 -32.28 2.86
C ARG A 112 22.76 -33.51 3.67
N LYS A 113 21.84 -34.41 3.94
CA LYS A 113 22.18 -35.77 4.41
C LYS A 113 21.76 -36.77 3.35
N THR A 114 22.71 -37.55 2.87
CA THR A 114 22.45 -38.63 1.92
C THR A 114 22.52 -39.96 2.65
N ALA A 115 21.60 -40.86 2.35
CA ALA A 115 21.56 -42.20 2.90
C ALA A 115 22.82 -43.02 2.54
N ASP A 116 23.18 -43.99 3.38
CA ASP A 116 24.37 -44.82 3.17
C ASP A 116 24.31 -45.58 1.86
N ASN A 117 23.14 -46.00 1.42
CA ASN A 117 22.93 -46.70 0.14
C ASN A 117 22.89 -45.72 -1.05
N GLY A 118 22.97 -44.41 -0.82
CA GLY A 118 22.93 -43.41 -1.87
C GLY A 118 21.59 -43.22 -2.58
N ARG A 119 20.51 -43.83 -2.07
CA ARG A 119 19.23 -43.87 -2.78
C ARG A 119 18.30 -42.67 -2.46
N TRP A 120 18.55 -42.00 -1.36
CA TRP A 120 17.75 -40.81 -0.98
C TRP A 120 18.58 -39.79 -0.22
N SER A 121 18.13 -38.57 -0.26
CA SER A 121 18.74 -37.44 0.46
C SER A 121 17.67 -36.58 1.08
N LEU A 122 18.00 -36.00 2.23
CA LEU A 122 17.21 -34.93 2.84
C LEU A 122 18.02 -33.63 2.78
N THR A 123 17.39 -32.56 2.35
CA THR A 123 18.01 -31.24 2.24
C THR A 123 17.25 -30.20 3.04
N GLY A 124 17.98 -29.25 3.59
CA GLY A 124 17.44 -28.09 4.26
C GLY A 124 18.31 -26.87 3.97
N GLY A 125 17.69 -25.73 3.79
CA GLY A 125 18.42 -24.50 3.50
C GLY A 125 17.76 -23.30 4.13
N VAL A 126 18.58 -22.31 4.44
CA VAL A 126 18.14 -20.99 4.90
C VAL A 126 18.84 -19.92 4.08
N ALA A 127 18.15 -18.84 3.80
CA ALA A 127 18.71 -17.71 3.09
C ALA A 127 18.17 -16.39 3.67
N ALA A 128 19.00 -15.37 3.66
CA ALA A 128 18.62 -14.04 4.09
C ALA A 128 19.01 -13.03 3.03
N GLY A 129 18.06 -12.18 2.67
CA GLY A 129 18.27 -11.07 1.76
C GLY A 129 18.52 -9.75 2.50
N SER A 130 18.90 -8.73 1.76
CA SER A 130 19.09 -7.37 2.28
C SER A 130 17.79 -6.70 2.71
N SER A 131 16.64 -7.22 2.26
CA SER A 131 15.30 -6.76 2.61
C SER A 131 14.37 -7.95 2.78
N GLY A 132 13.29 -7.76 3.56
CA GLY A 132 12.28 -8.80 3.76
C GLY A 132 12.67 -9.86 4.78
N ASP A 133 11.87 -10.92 4.83
CA ASP A 133 12.03 -12.00 5.80
C ASP A 133 13.02 -13.05 5.32
N PRO A 134 13.68 -13.80 6.24
CA PRO A 134 14.48 -14.93 5.88
C PRO A 134 13.66 -16.02 5.16
N SER A 135 14.31 -16.71 4.23
CA SER A 135 13.71 -17.82 3.48
C SER A 135 14.22 -19.15 4.01
N VAL A 136 13.34 -20.15 4.06
CA VAL A 136 13.66 -21.51 4.49
C VAL A 136 13.16 -22.50 3.44
N ARG A 137 13.96 -23.52 3.18
CA ARG A 137 13.65 -24.58 2.22
C ARG A 137 13.95 -25.94 2.83
N VAL A 138 13.05 -26.89 2.60
CA VAL A 138 13.29 -28.31 2.91
C VAL A 138 12.93 -29.14 1.69
N GLY A 139 13.62 -30.25 1.50
CA GLY A 139 13.35 -31.12 0.36
C GLY A 139 13.85 -32.53 0.59
N ILE A 140 13.26 -33.45 -0.15
CA ILE A 140 13.66 -34.83 -0.20
C ILE A 140 13.85 -35.20 -1.67
N SER A 141 14.89 -35.95 -1.96
CA SER A 141 15.17 -36.45 -3.30
C SER A 141 15.56 -37.91 -3.22
N GLY A 142 15.34 -38.67 -4.27
CA GLY A 142 15.61 -40.08 -4.30
C GLY A 142 15.69 -40.65 -5.70
N VAL A 143 16.06 -41.92 -5.78
CA VAL A 143 16.14 -42.67 -7.03
C VAL A 143 14.85 -43.44 -7.24
N ILE A 144 14.35 -43.40 -8.48
CA ILE A 144 13.23 -44.23 -8.96
C ILE A 144 13.83 -45.25 -9.93
N ASP A 145 13.60 -46.53 -9.61
CA ASP A 145 14.05 -47.61 -10.49
C ASP A 145 13.03 -47.91 -11.59
#